data_5e80e41ddd5495d1247b5a99215349d3
#
_entry.id   5e80e41ddd5495d1247b5a99215349d3
#
_cell.length_a   1.000
_cell.length_b   1.000
_cell.length_c   1.000
_cell.angle_alpha   90.00
_cell.angle_beta   90.00
_cell.angle_gamma   90.00
#
_symmetry.space_group_name_H-M   'P 1'
#
loop_
_entity.id
_entity.type
_entity.pdbx_description
1 polymer ?
#
loop_
_entity_poly.entity_id
_entity_poly.type
_entity_poly.pdbx_seq_one_letter_code
_entity_poly.pdbx_strand_id
1 'polypeptide(L)'
;YNLIPHQTVLENVELALTLSGIKKKERRERAIAVLEKVGLGDKLKSKPNQLSGGQMQRVAIARALVNDPEIILADEPTGALDSKTSVQIMDLLKEVSKDRLVIMVTHNPELALKYSTRIVRFLDGELVEDSKPYTHAQSQKEIEKHKQKLAQLKQTQSFQKTEKKKSMSFFTALALSFKNMLTKKG
;
A
#
# COMPACT_ATOMS: atom_id res chain seq x y z
N TYR A 1 9.87 5.38 10.83
CA TYR A 1 8.59 5.86 10.26
C TYR A 1 8.78 6.60 8.93
N ASN A 2 9.93 7.22 8.71
CA ASN A 2 10.25 7.99 7.49
C ASN A 2 9.13 8.96 7.07
N LEU A 3 8.58 9.69 8.04
CA LEU A 3 7.61 10.74 7.79
C LEU A 3 8.33 12.03 7.39
N ILE A 4 7.71 12.80 6.50
CA ILE A 4 8.24 14.10 6.06
C ILE A 4 7.98 15.13 7.17
N PRO A 5 9.03 15.67 7.83
CA PRO A 5 8.87 16.43 9.08
C PRO A 5 8.09 17.75 8.95
N HIS A 6 8.17 18.40 7.78
CA HIS A 6 7.52 19.68 7.52
C HIS A 6 6.08 19.54 7.01
N GLN A 7 5.66 18.33 6.62
CA GLN A 7 4.29 18.02 6.18
C GLN A 7 3.42 17.60 7.38
N THR A 8 2.12 17.87 7.26
CA THR A 8 1.12 17.37 8.21
C THR A 8 0.91 15.86 8.08
N VAL A 9 0.24 15.27 9.05
CA VAL A 9 -0.21 13.86 9.02
C VAL A 9 -0.99 13.57 7.73
N LEU A 10 -1.93 14.41 7.39
CA LEU A 10 -2.74 14.27 6.18
C LEU A 10 -1.88 14.32 4.92
N GLU A 11 -1.00 15.30 4.79
CA GLU A 11 -0.11 15.46 3.64
C GLU A 11 0.86 14.29 3.48
N ASN A 12 1.38 13.73 4.57
CA ASN A 12 2.21 12.53 4.56
C ASN A 12 1.48 11.31 3.95
N VAL A 13 0.19 11.17 4.19
CA VAL A 13 -0.62 10.07 3.62
C VAL A 13 -1.05 10.40 2.19
N GLU A 14 -1.45 11.64 1.90
CA GLU A 14 -1.81 12.09 0.55
C GLU A 14 -0.68 11.92 -0.46
N LEU A 15 0.59 11.97 -0.02
CA LEU A 15 1.76 11.82 -0.89
C LEU A 15 1.74 10.51 -1.67
N ALA A 16 1.40 9.39 -1.03
CA ALA A 16 1.33 8.09 -1.69
C ALA A 16 0.31 8.08 -2.84
N LEU A 17 -0.82 8.75 -2.66
CA LEU A 17 -1.86 8.89 -3.68
C LEU A 17 -1.49 9.90 -4.78
N THR A 18 -0.63 10.89 -4.46
CA THR A 18 -0.12 11.85 -5.45
C THR A 18 0.74 11.13 -6.49
N LEU A 19 1.59 10.24 -6.05
CA LEU A 19 2.44 9.42 -6.92
C LEU A 19 1.62 8.47 -7.80
N SER A 20 0.44 8.07 -7.35
CA SER A 20 -0.51 7.24 -8.11
C SER A 20 -1.40 8.02 -9.08
N GLY A 21 -1.23 9.35 -9.20
CA GLY A 21 -1.97 10.18 -10.15
C GLY A 21 -3.44 10.45 -9.77
N ILE A 22 -3.83 10.21 -8.52
CA ILE A 22 -5.20 10.41 -8.02
C ILE A 22 -5.50 11.92 -7.90
N LYS A 23 -6.72 12.35 -8.26
CA LYS A 23 -7.16 13.75 -8.18
C LYS A 23 -7.18 14.28 -6.74
N LYS A 24 -6.85 15.55 -6.53
CA LYS A 24 -6.68 16.17 -5.21
C LYS A 24 -7.87 15.95 -4.25
N LYS A 25 -9.11 16.12 -4.71
CA LYS A 25 -10.31 15.91 -3.89
C LYS A 25 -10.39 14.46 -3.38
N GLU A 26 -10.27 13.51 -4.28
CA GLU A 26 -10.33 12.07 -3.97
C GLU A 26 -9.16 11.63 -3.07
N ARG A 27 -7.94 12.15 -3.30
CA ARG A 27 -6.79 11.90 -2.40
C ARG A 27 -7.09 12.27 -0.97
N ARG A 28 -7.64 13.47 -0.77
CA ARG A 28 -7.96 13.98 0.56
C ARG A 28 -9.01 13.13 1.25
N GLU A 29 -10.08 12.77 0.56
CA GLU A 29 -11.15 11.91 1.09
C GLU A 29 -10.62 10.54 1.49
N ARG A 30 -9.82 9.87 0.63
CA ARG A 30 -9.20 8.57 0.93
C ARG A 30 -8.21 8.66 2.09
N ALA A 31 -7.36 9.68 2.13
CA ALA A 31 -6.38 9.87 3.18
C ALA A 31 -7.04 10.09 4.55
N ILE A 32 -8.12 10.89 4.62
CA ILE A 32 -8.89 11.10 5.84
C ILE A 32 -9.51 9.78 6.31
N ALA A 33 -10.19 9.05 5.43
CA ALA A 33 -10.83 7.79 5.77
C ALA A 33 -9.86 6.75 6.33
N VAL A 34 -8.64 6.66 5.78
CA VAL A 34 -7.63 5.74 6.30
C VAL A 34 -7.05 6.22 7.62
N LEU A 35 -6.83 7.53 7.80
CA LEU A 35 -6.37 8.10 9.07
C LEU A 35 -7.38 7.90 10.20
N GLU A 36 -8.66 8.01 9.92
CA GLU A 36 -9.74 7.67 10.87
C GLU A 36 -9.70 6.20 11.26
N LYS A 37 -9.53 5.28 10.30
CA LYS A 37 -9.41 3.83 10.56
C LYS A 37 -8.23 3.49 11.49
N VAL A 38 -7.13 4.20 11.40
CA VAL A 38 -5.98 4.00 12.30
C VAL A 38 -6.06 4.82 13.59
N GLY A 39 -7.19 5.52 13.85
CA GLY A 39 -7.45 6.29 15.06
C GLY A 39 -6.69 7.61 15.13
N LEU A 40 -6.50 8.31 13.99
CA LEU A 40 -5.81 9.59 13.89
C LEU A 40 -6.65 10.68 13.22
N GLY A 41 -7.98 10.54 13.22
CA GLY A 41 -8.89 11.53 12.62
C GLY A 41 -8.80 12.93 13.26
N ASP A 42 -8.43 13.01 14.54
CA ASP A 42 -8.22 14.26 15.29
C ASP A 42 -6.84 14.90 15.04
N LYS A 43 -5.90 14.19 14.38
CA LYS A 43 -4.49 14.60 14.17
C LYS A 43 -4.16 15.02 12.73
N LEU A 44 -5.13 15.19 11.85
CA LEU A 44 -4.92 15.45 10.42
C LEU A 44 -3.99 16.64 10.14
N LYS A 45 -4.05 17.69 10.96
CA LYS A 45 -3.25 18.93 10.82
C LYS A 45 -1.95 18.91 11.64
N SER A 46 -1.75 17.92 12.50
CA SER A 46 -0.53 17.78 13.31
C SER A 46 0.67 17.46 12.42
N LYS A 47 1.87 17.85 12.86
CA LYS A 47 3.14 17.51 12.24
C LYS A 47 3.79 16.33 12.99
N PRO A 48 4.73 15.58 12.39
CA PRO A 48 5.38 14.44 13.02
C PRO A 48 6.00 14.73 14.39
N ASN A 49 6.57 15.91 14.60
CA ASN A 49 7.15 16.33 15.88
C ASN A 49 6.12 16.58 17.00
N GLN A 50 4.84 16.57 16.69
CA GLN A 50 3.71 16.70 17.63
C GLN A 50 3.06 15.36 17.98
N LEU A 51 3.64 14.24 17.51
CA LEU A 51 3.11 12.90 17.63
C LEU A 51 3.98 12.04 18.53
N SER A 52 3.36 11.09 19.26
CA SER A 52 4.07 10.00 19.91
C SER A 52 4.63 9.01 18.85
N GLY A 53 5.59 8.16 19.25
CA GLY A 53 6.14 7.11 18.39
C GLY A 53 5.06 6.20 17.79
N GLY A 54 4.10 5.77 18.62
CA GLY A 54 2.97 4.96 18.16
C GLY A 54 2.03 5.69 17.20
N GLN A 55 1.82 6.99 17.39
CA GLN A 55 1.05 7.79 16.44
C GLN A 55 1.79 7.94 15.11
N MET A 56 3.11 8.17 15.14
CA MET A 56 3.92 8.20 13.91
C MET A 56 3.88 6.86 13.17
N GLN A 57 3.91 5.74 13.90
CA GLN A 57 3.78 4.41 13.28
C GLN A 57 2.40 4.20 12.64
N ARG A 58 1.32 4.66 13.29
CA ARG A 58 -0.03 4.62 12.69
C ARG A 58 -0.13 5.47 11.43
N VAL A 59 0.54 6.63 11.36
CA VAL A 59 0.63 7.42 10.11
C VAL A 59 1.36 6.64 9.01
N ALA A 60 2.47 5.96 9.34
CA ALA A 60 3.20 5.14 8.37
C ALA A 60 2.34 3.97 7.85
N ILE A 61 1.58 3.32 8.72
CA ILE A 61 0.62 2.26 8.34
C ILE A 61 -0.49 2.85 7.46
N ALA A 62 -1.07 4.01 7.82
CA ALA A 62 -2.09 4.69 7.00
C ALA A 62 -1.57 5.02 5.60
N ARG A 63 -0.32 5.51 5.50
CA ARG A 63 0.34 5.79 4.22
C ARG A 63 0.53 4.53 3.37
N ALA A 64 0.83 3.39 4.00
CA ALA A 64 0.93 2.12 3.30
C ALA A 64 -0.45 1.62 2.80
N LEU A 65 -1.50 1.84 3.59
CA LEU A 65 -2.86 1.36 3.31
C LEU A 65 -3.63 2.18 2.28
N VAL A 66 -3.30 3.46 2.10
CA VAL A 66 -4.13 4.42 1.35
C VAL A 66 -4.29 4.09 -0.13
N ASN A 67 -3.34 3.35 -0.72
CA ASN A 67 -3.41 2.84 -2.10
C ASN A 67 -4.12 1.49 -2.22
N ASP A 68 -4.70 0.99 -1.13
CA ASP A 68 -5.38 -0.31 -1.05
C ASP A 68 -4.53 -1.49 -1.59
N PRO A 69 -3.31 -1.69 -1.07
CA PRO A 69 -2.42 -2.72 -1.57
C PRO A 69 -2.89 -4.13 -1.15
N GLU A 70 -2.61 -5.12 -1.98
CA GLU A 70 -2.84 -6.54 -1.64
C GLU A 70 -1.80 -7.08 -0.63
N ILE A 71 -0.60 -6.49 -0.61
CA ILE A 71 0.53 -6.93 0.23
C ILE A 71 1.08 -5.72 0.99
N ILE A 72 1.32 -5.89 2.29
CA ILE A 72 2.00 -4.93 3.16
C ILE A 72 3.28 -5.57 3.68
N LEU A 73 4.37 -4.81 3.57
CA LEU A 73 5.65 -5.16 4.14
C LEU A 73 5.87 -4.32 5.41
N ALA A 74 6.08 -4.98 6.54
CA ALA A 74 6.32 -4.35 7.83
C ALA A 74 7.69 -4.79 8.37
N ASP A 75 8.65 -3.87 8.33
CA ASP A 75 9.99 -4.08 8.84
C ASP A 75 10.09 -3.49 10.25
N GLU A 76 10.31 -4.34 11.25
CA GLU A 76 10.40 -4.00 12.68
C GLU A 76 9.30 -3.01 13.12
N PRO A 77 8.00 -3.30 12.92
CA PRO A 77 6.92 -2.33 13.13
C PRO A 77 6.76 -1.85 14.57
N THR A 78 7.43 -2.51 15.52
CA THR A 78 7.35 -2.21 16.96
C THR A 78 8.71 -1.86 17.59
N GLY A 79 9.80 -1.84 16.83
CA GLY A 79 11.17 -1.77 17.34
C GLY A 79 11.51 -0.51 18.17
N ALA A 80 10.78 0.60 17.98
CA ALA A 80 11.00 1.85 18.72
C ALA A 80 9.83 2.21 19.65
N LEU A 81 9.01 1.23 20.07
CA LEU A 81 7.79 1.44 20.83
C LEU A 81 7.84 0.72 22.19
N ASP A 82 7.14 1.29 23.16
CA ASP A 82 6.88 0.61 24.44
C ASP A 82 5.95 -0.60 24.24
N SER A 83 5.94 -1.53 25.20
CA SER A 83 5.20 -2.80 25.11
C SER A 83 3.70 -2.61 24.87
N LYS A 84 3.06 -1.60 25.50
CA LYS A 84 1.64 -1.33 25.35
C LYS A 84 1.32 -0.82 23.94
N THR A 85 2.11 0.10 23.46
CA THR A 85 1.98 0.66 22.10
C THR A 85 2.28 -0.39 21.04
N SER A 86 3.29 -1.26 21.30
CA SER A 86 3.62 -2.40 20.42
C SER A 86 2.42 -3.33 20.21
N VAL A 87 1.73 -3.70 21.30
CA VAL A 87 0.50 -4.51 21.20
C VAL A 87 -0.55 -3.82 20.34
N GLN A 88 -0.78 -2.52 20.51
CA GLN A 88 -1.77 -1.79 19.73
C GLN A 88 -1.42 -1.74 18.23
N ILE A 89 -0.14 -1.62 17.87
CA ILE A 89 0.31 -1.67 16.48
C ILE A 89 0.14 -3.08 15.91
N MET A 90 0.47 -4.11 16.69
CA MET A 90 0.29 -5.50 16.25
C MET A 90 -1.18 -5.87 16.07
N ASP A 91 -2.08 -5.41 16.96
CA ASP A 91 -3.52 -5.59 16.83
C ASP A 91 -4.05 -4.91 15.55
N LEU A 92 -3.57 -3.70 15.24
CA LEU A 92 -3.89 -3.00 13.99
C LEU A 92 -3.41 -3.78 12.77
N LEU A 93 -2.17 -4.29 12.75
CA LEU A 93 -1.66 -5.11 11.66
C LEU A 93 -2.42 -6.43 11.52
N LYS A 94 -2.85 -7.02 12.62
CA LYS A 94 -3.70 -8.22 12.63
C LYS A 94 -5.07 -7.95 12.01
N GLU A 95 -5.69 -6.81 12.31
CA GLU A 95 -6.95 -6.41 11.67
C GLU A 95 -6.77 -6.23 10.17
N VAL A 96 -5.72 -5.53 9.75
CA VAL A 96 -5.34 -5.35 8.34
C VAL A 96 -5.10 -6.69 7.63
N SER A 97 -4.57 -7.70 8.32
CA SER A 97 -4.26 -9.01 7.75
C SER A 97 -5.49 -9.87 7.43
N LYS A 98 -6.71 -9.45 7.80
CA LYS A 98 -7.94 -10.15 7.45
C LYS A 98 -8.24 -10.08 5.95
N ASP A 99 -7.91 -8.96 5.31
CA ASP A 99 -8.26 -8.67 3.92
C ASP A 99 -7.05 -8.69 2.97
N ARG A 100 -5.83 -8.75 3.51
CA ARG A 100 -4.59 -8.66 2.71
C ARG A 100 -3.42 -9.39 3.35
N LEU A 101 -2.41 -9.70 2.57
CA LEU A 101 -1.19 -10.33 3.07
C LEU A 101 -0.33 -9.30 3.80
N VAL A 102 0.01 -9.58 5.06
CA VAL A 102 1.01 -8.81 5.82
C VAL A 102 2.25 -9.68 5.99
N ILE A 103 3.37 -9.23 5.45
CA ILE A 103 4.69 -9.84 5.65
C ILE A 103 5.44 -8.97 6.64
N MET A 104 5.80 -9.54 7.79
CA MET A 104 6.50 -8.84 8.85
C MET A 104 7.89 -9.42 9.06
N VAL A 105 8.89 -8.56 9.17
CA VAL A 105 10.22 -8.91 9.68
C VAL A 105 10.33 -8.38 11.10
N THR A 106 10.75 -9.24 12.03
CA THR A 106 10.96 -8.86 13.42
C THR A 106 11.98 -9.77 14.10
N HIS A 107 12.73 -9.20 15.03
CA HIS A 107 13.62 -9.94 15.93
C HIS A 107 12.92 -10.32 17.24
N ASN A 108 11.64 -9.99 17.41
CA ASN A 108 10.86 -10.33 18.61
C ASN A 108 10.05 -11.63 18.38
N PRO A 109 10.52 -12.79 18.92
CA PRO A 109 9.89 -14.08 18.68
C PRO A 109 8.50 -14.19 19.33
N GLU A 110 8.26 -13.51 20.48
CA GLU A 110 6.98 -13.56 21.17
C GLU A 110 5.88 -12.90 20.35
N LEU A 111 6.17 -11.73 19.74
CA LEU A 111 5.23 -11.06 18.83
C LEU A 111 5.00 -11.89 17.58
N ALA A 112 6.05 -12.48 17.00
CA ALA A 112 5.92 -13.34 15.85
C ALA A 112 5.00 -14.55 16.15
N LEU A 113 5.20 -15.23 17.27
CA LEU A 113 4.38 -16.38 17.67
C LEU A 113 2.92 -16.00 17.93
N LYS A 114 2.69 -14.87 18.58
CA LYS A 114 1.33 -14.43 18.95
C LYS A 114 0.51 -13.95 17.75
N TYR A 115 1.12 -13.27 16.79
CA TYR A 115 0.39 -12.55 15.75
C TYR A 115 0.44 -13.18 14.37
N SER A 116 1.47 -14.00 14.07
CA SER A 116 1.66 -14.55 12.73
C SER A 116 0.91 -15.87 12.53
N THR A 117 0.47 -16.11 11.30
CA THR A 117 -0.14 -17.37 10.87
C THR A 117 0.89 -18.35 10.30
N ARG A 118 2.05 -17.86 9.85
CA ARG A 118 3.20 -18.61 9.37
C ARG A 118 4.46 -17.88 9.80
N ILE A 119 5.46 -18.60 10.27
CA ILE A 119 6.75 -18.07 10.70
C ILE A 119 7.83 -18.75 9.88
N VAL A 120 8.71 -17.94 9.31
CA VAL A 120 9.89 -18.38 8.57
C VAL A 120 11.11 -17.80 9.27
N ARG A 121 12.03 -18.67 9.75
CA ARG A 121 13.24 -18.27 10.47
C ARG A 121 14.45 -18.33 9.54
N PHE A 122 15.20 -17.27 9.56
CA PHE A 122 16.49 -17.18 8.89
C PHE A 122 17.60 -17.02 9.93
N LEU A 123 18.74 -17.66 9.69
CA LEU A 123 19.97 -17.49 10.42
C LEU A 123 21.11 -17.38 9.40
N ASP A 124 21.90 -16.32 9.46
CA ASP A 124 23.02 -16.04 8.54
C ASP A 124 22.64 -16.12 7.05
N GLY A 125 21.39 -15.73 6.73
CA GLY A 125 20.85 -15.74 5.36
C GLY A 125 20.30 -17.09 4.91
N GLU A 126 20.40 -18.15 5.73
CA GLU A 126 19.87 -19.48 5.44
C GLU A 126 18.49 -19.68 6.10
N LEU A 127 17.62 -20.40 5.41
CA LEU A 127 16.33 -20.82 5.92
C LEU A 127 16.51 -21.96 6.93
N VAL A 128 16.25 -21.70 8.21
CA VAL A 128 16.40 -22.68 9.30
C VAL A 128 15.08 -23.39 9.60
N GLU A 129 13.97 -22.66 9.58
CA GLU A 129 12.66 -23.19 9.97
C GLU A 129 11.54 -22.52 9.19
N ASP A 130 10.53 -23.31 8.84
CA ASP A 130 9.25 -22.83 8.28
C ASP A 130 8.12 -23.55 9.00
N SER A 131 7.29 -22.82 9.74
CA SER A 131 6.20 -23.40 10.55
C SER A 131 5.09 -24.03 9.71
N LYS A 132 4.99 -23.72 8.42
CA LYS A 132 4.01 -24.25 7.46
C LYS A 132 4.61 -24.36 6.07
N PRO A 133 5.60 -25.25 5.85
CA PRO A 133 6.23 -25.39 4.54
C PRO A 133 5.20 -25.90 3.52
N TYR A 134 5.22 -25.32 2.32
CA TYR A 134 4.46 -25.87 1.22
C TYR A 134 5.13 -27.14 0.69
N THR A 135 4.37 -28.21 0.52
CA THR A 135 4.85 -29.36 -0.25
C THR A 135 4.93 -28.98 -1.73
N HIS A 136 5.83 -29.65 -2.47
CA HIS A 136 6.03 -29.38 -3.91
C HIS A 136 4.72 -29.51 -4.71
N ALA A 137 3.86 -30.47 -4.35
CA ALA A 137 2.54 -30.66 -4.97
C ALA A 137 1.56 -29.54 -4.67
N GLN A 138 1.58 -28.95 -3.46
CA GLN A 138 0.75 -27.81 -3.08
C GLN A 138 1.22 -26.53 -3.81
N SER A 139 2.53 -26.32 -3.90
CA SER A 139 3.11 -25.20 -4.64
C SER A 139 2.72 -25.23 -6.11
N GLN A 140 2.79 -26.38 -6.76
CA GLN A 140 2.38 -26.52 -8.18
C GLN A 140 0.89 -26.24 -8.38
N LYS A 141 -0.01 -26.77 -7.52
CA LYS A 141 -1.44 -26.49 -7.60
C LYS A 141 -1.78 -25.01 -7.43
N GLU A 142 -1.13 -24.33 -6.50
CA GLU A 142 -1.34 -22.89 -6.29
C GLU A 142 -0.81 -22.04 -7.46
N ILE A 143 0.35 -22.39 -8.01
CA ILE A 143 0.90 -21.73 -9.21
C ILE A 143 -0.04 -21.92 -10.41
N GLU A 144 -0.59 -23.11 -10.60
CA GLU A 144 -1.51 -23.40 -11.71
C GLU A 144 -2.83 -22.63 -11.57
N LYS A 145 -3.40 -22.60 -10.36
CA LYS A 145 -4.58 -21.80 -10.02
C LYS A 145 -4.36 -20.30 -10.25
N HIS A 146 -3.19 -19.79 -9.87
CA HIS A 146 -2.81 -18.38 -10.11
C HIS A 146 -2.65 -18.06 -11.60
N LYS A 147 -2.03 -18.95 -12.37
CA LYS A 147 -1.90 -18.81 -13.82
C LYS A 147 -3.28 -18.77 -14.51
N GLN A 148 -4.21 -19.63 -14.10
CA GLN A 148 -5.57 -19.65 -14.63
C GLN A 148 -6.32 -18.36 -14.30
N LYS A 149 -6.21 -17.86 -13.06
CA LYS A 149 -6.82 -16.58 -12.63
C LYS A 149 -6.25 -15.39 -13.40
N LEU A 150 -4.93 -15.34 -13.61
CA LEU A 150 -4.28 -14.31 -14.41
C LEU A 150 -4.69 -14.36 -15.89
N ALA A 151 -4.87 -15.55 -16.46
CA ALA A 151 -5.35 -15.71 -17.84
C ALA A 151 -6.79 -15.19 -17.99
N GLN A 152 -7.67 -15.48 -17.04
CA GLN A 152 -9.04 -14.96 -17.00
C GLN A 152 -9.08 -13.43 -16.88
N LEU A 153 -8.26 -12.85 -15.99
CA LEU A 153 -8.17 -11.38 -15.82
C LEU A 153 -7.65 -10.70 -17.11
N LYS A 154 -6.67 -11.29 -17.80
CA LYS A 154 -6.17 -10.77 -19.08
C LYS A 154 -7.22 -10.82 -20.18
N GLN A 155 -8.03 -11.87 -20.23
CA GLN A 155 -9.15 -11.95 -21.17
C GLN A 155 -10.20 -10.86 -20.88
N THR A 156 -10.57 -10.66 -19.62
CA THR A 156 -11.54 -9.62 -19.21
C THR A 156 -11.03 -8.21 -19.51
N GLN A 157 -9.73 -7.94 -19.30
CA GLN A 157 -9.13 -6.64 -19.63
C GLN A 157 -8.98 -6.40 -21.13
N SER A 158 -8.80 -7.44 -21.95
CA SER A 158 -8.76 -7.30 -23.42
C SER A 158 -10.13 -6.91 -23.96
N PHE A 159 -11.22 -7.43 -23.40
CA PHE A 159 -12.59 -7.03 -23.77
C PHE A 159 -12.91 -5.57 -23.40
N GLN A 160 -12.40 -5.06 -22.27
CA GLN A 160 -12.60 -3.64 -21.88
C GLN A 160 -11.72 -2.65 -22.64
N LYS A 161 -10.59 -3.10 -23.19
CA LYS A 161 -9.66 -2.24 -23.94
C LYS A 161 -10.11 -1.97 -25.37
N THR A 162 -11.00 -2.79 -25.91
CA THR A 162 -11.60 -2.58 -27.25
C THR A 162 -12.66 -1.47 -27.27
N GLU A 163 -13.26 -1.11 -26.15
CA GLU A 163 -14.25 -0.03 -26.11
C GLU A 163 -13.67 1.39 -25.84
N LYS A 164 -12.40 1.54 -25.51
CA LYS A 164 -11.78 2.84 -25.13
C LYS A 164 -10.64 3.31 -26.03
N LYS A 165 -10.55 2.87 -27.28
CA LYS A 165 -9.79 3.59 -28.31
C LYS A 165 -10.73 4.54 -29.07
N LYS A 166 -11.16 5.64 -28.45
CA LYS A 166 -11.45 6.86 -29.21
C LYS A 166 -10.09 7.43 -29.64
N SER A 167 -9.57 6.95 -30.75
CA SER A 167 -8.47 7.59 -31.45
C SER A 167 -8.93 9.02 -31.77
N MET A 168 -8.12 10.01 -31.41
CA MET A 168 -8.33 11.39 -31.82
C MET A 168 -8.41 11.39 -33.35
N SER A 169 -9.54 11.85 -33.91
CA SER A 169 -9.75 11.87 -35.35
C SER A 169 -8.59 12.62 -36.01
N PHE A 170 -8.07 12.08 -37.13
CA PHE A 170 -7.04 12.73 -37.94
C PHE A 170 -7.35 14.21 -38.23
N PHE A 171 -8.62 14.56 -38.42
CA PHE A 171 -9.10 15.93 -38.59
C PHE A 171 -8.93 16.80 -37.32
N THR A 172 -9.08 16.23 -36.13
CA THR A 172 -8.85 16.96 -34.86
C THR A 172 -7.36 17.23 -34.63
N ALA A 173 -6.49 16.29 -34.99
CA ALA A 173 -5.04 16.47 -34.93
C ALA A 173 -4.55 17.51 -35.95
N LEU A 174 -5.13 17.52 -37.17
CA LEU A 174 -4.82 18.48 -38.20
C LEU A 174 -5.29 19.90 -37.82
N ALA A 175 -6.49 20.04 -37.25
CA ALA A 175 -7.04 21.32 -36.79
C ALA A 175 -6.22 21.92 -35.64
N LEU A 176 -5.70 21.11 -34.71
CA LEU A 176 -4.80 21.55 -33.64
C LEU A 176 -3.43 21.98 -34.18
N SER A 177 -2.91 21.30 -35.19
CA SER A 177 -1.66 21.65 -35.86
C SER A 177 -1.78 22.97 -36.61
N PHE A 178 -2.88 23.21 -37.32
CA PHE A 178 -3.16 24.49 -38.01
C PHE A 178 -3.35 25.64 -37.03
N LYS A 179 -4.05 25.43 -35.92
CA LYS A 179 -4.25 26.45 -34.89
C LYS A 179 -2.91 26.87 -34.25
N ASN A 180 -2.00 25.94 -34.02
CA ASN A 180 -0.66 26.23 -33.49
C ASN A 180 0.26 26.94 -34.49
N MET A 181 0.05 26.76 -35.81
CA MET A 181 0.78 27.50 -36.85
C MET A 181 0.31 28.95 -36.96
N LEU A 182 -0.98 29.23 -36.76
CA LEU A 182 -1.54 30.60 -36.85
C LEU A 182 -1.24 31.46 -35.61
N THR A 183 -1.00 30.83 -34.43
CA THR A 183 -0.64 31.57 -33.19
C THR A 183 0.85 31.91 -33.05
N LYS A 184 1.69 31.48 -34.00
CA LYS A 184 3.16 31.73 -34.00
C LYS A 184 3.59 32.86 -34.91
N LYS A 185 2.65 33.65 -35.46
CA LYS A 185 2.93 34.88 -36.19
C LYS A 185 2.20 36.06 -35.48
N GLY A 186 2.85 36.58 -34.44
CA GLY A 186 2.52 37.77 -33.73
C GLY A 186 3.65 38.11 -32.79
#